data_1747ab7ccb8ee8e986907f356a029ed8
#
_entry.id   1747ab7ccb8ee8e986907f356a029ed8
#
_cell.length_a   1.000
_cell.length_b   1.000
_cell.length_c   1.000
_cell.angle_alpha   90.00
_cell.angle_beta   90.00
_cell.angle_gamma   90.00
#
_symmetry.space_group_name_H-M   'P 1'
#
loop_
_entity.id
_entity.type
_entity.pdbx_description
1 polymer ?
#
loop_
_entity_poly.entity_id
_entity_poly.type
_entity_poly.pdbx_seq_one_letter_code
_entity_poly.pdbx_strand_id
1 'polypeptide(L)'
;AGEIKELDSDDAVDILSELSDEKKEKVISLIKDENITENIRELLNYDEDTAGGLMAKELISVNENWSVLKCLGEIRKQAKDITRVHSIYVLNKKEELIGRLSLKDLIISPSKKKIKQIYIPKVDYVNVNDSGEDVAKLMRKYDLEAIPVINDDRQLLGRITICLLYTSDAADDDTRV
;
A
#
# COMPACT_ATOMS: atom_id res chain seq x y z
N ALA A 1 0.64 -19.78 -11.01
CA ALA A 1 0.04 -18.59 -11.69
C ALA A 1 -1.42 -18.34 -11.26
N GLY A 2 -2.21 -19.35 -10.92
CA GLY A 2 -3.59 -19.18 -10.43
C GLY A 2 -3.63 -18.62 -9.00
N GLU A 3 -2.77 -19.08 -8.13
CA GLU A 3 -2.71 -18.69 -6.72
C GLU A 3 -2.14 -17.29 -6.51
N ILE A 4 -1.19 -16.84 -7.33
CA ILE A 4 -0.56 -15.51 -7.23
C ILE A 4 -1.57 -14.36 -7.47
N LYS A 5 -2.67 -14.61 -8.17
CA LYS A 5 -3.71 -13.59 -8.42
C LYS A 5 -4.58 -13.27 -7.20
N GLU A 6 -4.55 -14.12 -6.18
CA GLU A 6 -5.33 -13.97 -4.95
C GLU A 6 -4.47 -13.40 -3.79
N LEU A 7 -3.16 -13.22 -4.03
CA LEU A 7 -2.22 -12.66 -3.05
C LEU A 7 -2.11 -11.15 -3.21
N ASP A 8 -1.86 -10.44 -2.11
CA ASP A 8 -1.42 -9.05 -2.16
C ASP A 8 -0.04 -8.98 -2.85
N SER A 9 0.31 -7.84 -3.42
CA SER A 9 1.49 -7.70 -4.29
C SER A 9 2.82 -7.95 -3.57
N ASP A 10 2.91 -7.66 -2.28
CA ASP A 10 4.06 -7.95 -1.42
C ASP A 10 4.27 -9.46 -1.24
N ASP A 11 3.21 -10.20 -0.90
CA ASP A 11 3.28 -11.68 -0.78
C ASP A 11 3.69 -12.33 -2.11
N ALA A 12 3.22 -11.80 -3.23
CA ALA A 12 3.60 -12.29 -4.55
C ALA A 12 5.09 -12.04 -4.85
N VAL A 13 5.62 -10.88 -4.44
CA VAL A 13 7.04 -10.53 -4.59
C VAL A 13 7.93 -11.40 -3.72
N ASP A 14 7.54 -11.65 -2.47
CA ASP A 14 8.30 -12.51 -1.56
C ASP A 14 8.50 -13.91 -2.15
N ILE A 15 7.42 -14.53 -2.64
CA ILE A 15 7.48 -15.83 -3.31
C ILE A 15 8.38 -15.79 -4.57
N LEU A 16 8.29 -14.72 -5.35
CA LEU A 16 9.08 -14.59 -6.57
C LEU A 16 10.56 -14.34 -6.27
N SER A 17 10.89 -13.66 -5.19
CA SER A 17 12.27 -13.36 -4.78
C SER A 17 13.06 -14.63 -4.49
N GLU A 18 12.41 -15.70 -4.03
CA GLU A 18 13.03 -17.02 -3.81
C GLU A 18 13.34 -17.79 -5.11
N LEU A 19 12.83 -17.34 -6.26
CA LEU A 19 13.00 -18.01 -7.54
C LEU A 19 14.23 -17.48 -8.31
N SER A 20 14.81 -18.34 -9.17
CA SER A 20 15.82 -17.89 -10.14
C SER A 20 15.19 -16.95 -11.19
N ASP A 21 16.00 -16.05 -11.77
CA ASP A 21 15.52 -15.02 -12.71
C ASP A 21 14.74 -15.60 -13.90
N GLU A 22 15.18 -16.75 -14.45
CA GLU A 22 14.43 -17.44 -15.51
C GLU A 22 13.03 -17.89 -15.06
N LYS A 23 12.91 -18.35 -13.81
CA LYS A 23 11.62 -18.79 -13.26
C LYS A 23 10.73 -17.60 -12.92
N LYS A 24 11.30 -16.50 -12.39
CA LYS A 24 10.59 -15.24 -12.14
C LYS A 24 9.90 -14.74 -13.41
N GLU A 25 10.67 -14.54 -14.48
CA GLU A 25 10.15 -14.05 -15.75
C GLU A 25 9.09 -14.98 -16.34
N LYS A 26 9.30 -16.30 -16.23
CA LYS A 26 8.32 -17.27 -16.69
C LYS A 26 7.01 -17.20 -15.92
N VAL A 27 7.04 -17.03 -14.61
CA VAL A 27 5.84 -16.90 -13.77
C VAL A 27 5.15 -15.58 -14.06
N ILE A 28 5.89 -14.47 -14.13
CA ILE A 28 5.35 -13.14 -14.45
C ILE A 28 4.67 -13.14 -15.83
N SER A 29 5.25 -13.80 -16.82
CA SER A 29 4.66 -13.91 -18.16
C SER A 29 3.34 -14.70 -18.22
N LEU A 30 3.05 -15.52 -17.21
CA LEU A 30 1.80 -16.28 -17.10
C LEU A 30 0.67 -15.47 -16.41
N ILE A 31 0.99 -14.34 -15.81
CA ILE A 31 0.00 -13.43 -15.20
C ILE A 31 -0.64 -12.63 -16.34
N LYS A 32 -1.96 -12.79 -16.52
CA LYS A 32 -2.71 -12.13 -17.60
C LYS A 32 -3.12 -10.70 -17.28
N ASP A 33 -3.05 -10.30 -16.02
CA ASP A 33 -3.42 -8.97 -15.55
C ASP A 33 -2.21 -8.03 -15.64
N GLU A 34 -2.29 -7.06 -16.54
CA GLU A 34 -1.19 -6.11 -16.79
C GLU A 34 -0.89 -5.26 -15.54
N ASN A 35 -1.92 -4.86 -14.78
CA ASN A 35 -1.73 -4.04 -13.57
C ASN A 35 -0.97 -4.81 -12.48
N ILE A 36 -1.34 -6.09 -12.26
CA ILE A 36 -0.64 -6.96 -11.29
C ILE A 36 0.80 -7.16 -11.73
N THR A 37 1.02 -7.42 -13.00
CA THR A 37 2.38 -7.62 -13.57
C THR A 37 3.24 -6.38 -13.40
N GLU A 38 2.69 -5.20 -13.65
CA GLU A 38 3.40 -3.92 -13.51
C GLU A 38 3.73 -3.64 -12.05
N ASN A 39 2.79 -3.83 -11.13
CA ASN A 39 3.01 -3.69 -9.69
C ASN A 39 4.13 -4.61 -9.18
N ILE A 40 4.10 -5.89 -9.55
CA ILE A 40 5.13 -6.86 -9.16
C ILE A 40 6.51 -6.44 -9.69
N ARG A 41 6.61 -6.03 -10.95
CA ARG A 41 7.87 -5.58 -11.54
C ARG A 41 8.41 -4.32 -10.88
N GLU A 42 7.53 -3.38 -10.53
CA GLU A 42 7.92 -2.19 -9.80
C GLU A 42 8.50 -2.54 -8.42
N LEU A 43 7.80 -3.41 -7.66
CA LEU A 43 8.23 -3.82 -6.32
C LEU A 43 9.58 -4.58 -6.34
N LEU A 44 9.81 -5.44 -7.33
CA LEU A 44 11.08 -6.17 -7.50
C LEU A 44 12.31 -5.26 -7.77
N ASN A 45 12.10 -3.98 -8.09
CA ASN A 45 13.18 -3.02 -8.28
C ASN A 45 13.65 -2.35 -6.98
N TYR A 46 12.91 -2.50 -5.89
CA TYR A 46 13.29 -1.95 -4.58
C TYR A 46 14.14 -2.95 -3.80
N ASP A 47 14.99 -2.43 -2.94
CA ASP A 47 15.78 -3.22 -2.00
C ASP A 47 14.83 -3.83 -0.93
N GLU A 48 14.97 -5.12 -0.65
CA GLU A 48 14.10 -5.87 0.26
C GLU A 48 14.03 -5.27 1.67
N ASP A 49 15.14 -4.65 2.13
CA ASP A 49 15.22 -4.02 3.46
C ASP A 49 14.65 -2.60 3.54
N THR A 50 14.07 -2.09 2.46
CA THR A 50 13.50 -0.74 2.40
C THR A 50 11.97 -0.74 2.47
N ALA A 51 11.39 0.42 2.77
CA ALA A 51 9.94 0.59 2.71
C ALA A 51 9.36 0.23 1.33
N GLY A 52 10.11 0.48 0.25
CA GLY A 52 9.73 0.10 -1.10
C GLY A 52 9.67 -1.41 -1.31
N GLY A 53 10.61 -2.16 -0.74
CA GLY A 53 10.61 -3.63 -0.80
C GLY A 53 9.55 -4.27 0.10
N LEU A 54 9.16 -3.61 1.17
CA LEU A 54 8.19 -4.10 2.16
C LEU A 54 6.74 -3.69 1.89
N MET A 55 6.49 -2.78 0.95
CA MET A 55 5.15 -2.24 0.72
C MET A 55 4.28 -3.13 -0.16
N ALA A 56 2.97 -3.11 0.11
CA ALA A 56 1.93 -3.59 -0.80
C ALA A 56 1.35 -2.43 -1.62
N LYS A 57 0.93 -2.73 -2.86
CA LYS A 57 0.30 -1.74 -3.75
C LYS A 57 -1.21 -1.61 -3.53
N GLU A 58 -1.83 -2.58 -2.86
CA GLU A 58 -3.26 -2.64 -2.59
C GLU A 58 -3.64 -1.63 -1.50
N LEU A 59 -4.17 -0.48 -1.91
CA LEU A 59 -4.63 0.60 -1.04
C LEU A 59 -5.83 1.34 -1.64
N ILE A 60 -6.53 2.10 -0.82
CA ILE A 60 -7.61 2.98 -1.27
C ILE A 60 -7.16 4.43 -1.23
N SER A 61 -7.23 5.10 -2.37
CA SER A 61 -6.97 6.52 -2.49
C SER A 61 -8.13 7.27 -3.15
N VAL A 62 -8.32 8.52 -2.73
CA VAL A 62 -9.40 9.39 -3.21
C VAL A 62 -8.87 10.80 -3.43
N ASN A 63 -9.49 11.54 -4.36
CA ASN A 63 -9.09 12.91 -4.63
C ASN A 63 -9.88 13.91 -3.74
N GLU A 64 -9.18 14.90 -3.20
CA GLU A 64 -9.74 15.94 -2.32
C GLU A 64 -10.94 16.70 -2.92
N ASN A 65 -11.00 16.82 -4.25
CA ASN A 65 -12.03 17.55 -4.96
C ASN A 65 -13.29 16.74 -5.28
N TRP A 66 -13.28 15.44 -5.01
CA TRP A 66 -14.47 14.60 -5.20
C TRP A 66 -15.56 14.94 -4.20
N SER A 67 -16.82 14.73 -4.60
CA SER A 67 -17.93 14.72 -3.67
C SER A 67 -17.95 13.42 -2.88
N VAL A 68 -18.59 13.42 -1.72
CA VAL A 68 -18.81 12.22 -0.91
C VAL A 68 -19.47 11.11 -1.73
N LEU A 69 -20.47 11.44 -2.56
CA LEU A 69 -21.13 10.45 -3.42
C LEU A 69 -20.19 9.81 -4.42
N LYS A 70 -19.36 10.62 -5.10
CA LYS A 70 -18.35 10.10 -6.04
C LYS A 70 -17.31 9.26 -5.31
N CYS A 71 -16.85 9.74 -4.16
CA CYS A 71 -15.87 9.05 -3.33
C CYS A 71 -16.35 7.65 -2.93
N LEU A 72 -17.57 7.51 -2.43
CA LEU A 72 -18.18 6.21 -2.09
C LEU A 72 -18.24 5.27 -3.30
N GLY A 73 -18.56 5.78 -4.49
CA GLY A 73 -18.56 5.00 -5.72
C GLY A 73 -17.18 4.47 -6.10
N GLU A 74 -16.16 5.30 -5.99
CA GLU A 74 -14.77 4.91 -6.28
C GLU A 74 -14.19 3.96 -5.24
N ILE A 75 -14.46 4.18 -3.95
CA ILE A 75 -14.05 3.25 -2.88
C ILE A 75 -14.64 1.86 -3.11
N ARG A 76 -15.93 1.76 -3.50
CA ARG A 76 -16.57 0.46 -3.80
C ARG A 76 -15.91 -0.29 -4.95
N LYS A 77 -15.35 0.44 -5.94
CA LYS A 77 -14.61 -0.19 -7.04
C LYS A 77 -13.26 -0.70 -6.57
N GLN A 78 -12.48 0.16 -5.89
CA GLN A 78 -11.15 -0.19 -5.41
C GLN A 78 -11.17 -1.30 -4.35
N ALA A 79 -12.19 -1.31 -3.47
CA ALA A 79 -12.29 -2.29 -2.39
C ALA A 79 -12.63 -3.72 -2.85
N LYS A 80 -12.98 -3.93 -4.12
CA LYS A 80 -13.25 -5.30 -4.63
C LYS A 80 -12.03 -6.19 -4.63
N ASP A 81 -10.86 -5.58 -4.87
CA ASP A 81 -9.59 -6.27 -5.03
C ASP A 81 -8.72 -6.15 -3.76
N ILE A 82 -9.30 -5.66 -2.66
CA ILE A 82 -8.59 -5.43 -1.39
C ILE A 82 -9.24 -6.25 -0.28
N THR A 83 -8.44 -7.09 0.37
CA THR A 83 -8.90 -7.97 1.45
C THR A 83 -9.31 -7.18 2.69
N ARG A 84 -8.56 -6.12 3.04
CA ARG A 84 -8.83 -5.29 4.23
C ARG A 84 -8.53 -3.82 3.98
N VAL A 85 -9.50 -2.97 4.28
CA VAL A 85 -9.33 -1.51 4.23
C VAL A 85 -8.79 -1.00 5.56
N HIS A 86 -7.49 -0.66 5.60
CA HIS A 86 -6.85 -0.08 6.79
C HIS A 86 -7.06 1.43 6.87
N SER A 87 -6.87 2.11 5.75
CA SER A 87 -7.01 3.58 5.65
C SER A 87 -7.46 3.97 4.25
N ILE A 88 -8.11 5.11 4.16
CA ILE A 88 -8.43 5.78 2.88
C ILE A 88 -7.54 7.01 2.80
N TYR A 89 -6.63 7.02 1.83
CA TYR A 89 -5.69 8.12 1.63
C TYR A 89 -6.26 9.21 0.74
N VAL A 90 -5.95 10.46 1.05
CA VAL A 90 -6.45 11.62 0.29
C VAL A 90 -5.31 12.23 -0.49
N LEU A 91 -5.53 12.39 -1.79
CA LEU A 91 -4.58 12.96 -2.74
C LEU A 91 -5.08 14.30 -3.26
N ASN A 92 -4.15 15.20 -3.56
CA ASN A 92 -4.43 16.45 -4.24
C ASN A 92 -4.48 16.27 -5.76
N LYS A 93 -4.53 17.37 -6.52
CA LYS A 93 -4.55 17.35 -8.00
C LYS A 93 -3.25 16.85 -8.64
N LYS A 94 -2.13 16.87 -7.89
CA LYS A 94 -0.82 16.40 -8.34
C LYS A 94 -0.55 14.96 -7.90
N GLU A 95 -1.57 14.28 -7.34
CA GLU A 95 -1.47 12.94 -6.76
C GLU A 95 -0.54 12.85 -5.53
N GLU A 96 -0.26 14.00 -4.89
CA GLU A 96 0.50 14.03 -3.65
C GLU A 96 -0.40 13.65 -2.46
N LEU A 97 0.15 12.87 -1.53
CA LEU A 97 -0.52 12.51 -0.28
C LEU A 97 -0.69 13.75 0.62
N ILE A 98 -1.93 14.10 0.93
CA ILE A 98 -2.27 15.28 1.75
C ILE A 98 -2.98 14.94 3.06
N GLY A 99 -3.44 13.70 3.23
CA GLY A 99 -4.11 13.29 4.44
C GLY A 99 -4.81 11.95 4.34
N ARG A 100 -5.69 11.68 5.29
CA ARG A 100 -6.51 10.46 5.36
C ARG A 100 -7.97 10.77 5.56
N LEU A 101 -8.85 9.87 5.17
CA LEU A 101 -10.30 10.01 5.31
C LEU A 101 -10.82 8.95 6.27
N SER A 102 -11.60 9.38 7.24
CA SER A 102 -12.34 8.49 8.13
C SER A 102 -13.56 7.92 7.41
N LEU A 103 -13.73 6.60 7.42
CA LEU A 103 -14.92 5.95 6.87
C LEU A 103 -16.19 6.43 7.58
N LYS A 104 -16.13 6.65 8.90
CA LYS A 104 -17.23 7.21 9.69
C LYS A 104 -17.63 8.59 9.16
N ASP A 105 -16.63 9.50 8.99
CA ASP A 105 -16.90 10.86 8.54
C ASP A 105 -17.46 10.89 7.11
N LEU A 106 -17.00 9.96 6.27
CA LEU A 106 -17.54 9.78 4.92
C LEU A 106 -19.02 9.35 4.94
N ILE A 107 -19.38 8.39 5.80
CA ILE A 107 -20.74 7.83 5.87
C ILE A 107 -21.74 8.88 6.41
N ILE A 108 -21.35 9.65 7.43
CA ILE A 108 -22.26 10.64 8.04
C ILE A 108 -22.32 11.98 7.28
N SER A 109 -21.43 12.20 6.33
CA SER A 109 -21.38 13.46 5.58
C SER A 109 -22.38 13.52 4.45
N PRO A 110 -22.97 14.71 4.18
CA PRO A 110 -23.87 14.89 3.05
C PRO A 110 -23.20 14.54 1.71
N SER A 111 -23.93 13.89 0.82
CA SER A 111 -23.43 13.34 -0.45
C SER A 111 -22.78 14.38 -1.40
N LYS A 112 -23.21 15.65 -1.31
CA LYS A 112 -22.65 16.76 -2.11
C LYS A 112 -21.41 17.41 -1.52
N LYS A 113 -21.08 17.13 -0.24
CA LYS A 113 -19.91 17.70 0.43
C LYS A 113 -18.62 17.23 -0.26
N LYS A 114 -17.61 18.10 -0.30
CA LYS A 114 -16.31 17.76 -0.91
C LYS A 114 -15.39 17.10 0.11
N ILE A 115 -14.54 16.16 -0.34
CA ILE A 115 -13.58 15.45 0.52
C ILE A 115 -12.64 16.42 1.23
N LYS A 116 -12.20 17.49 0.56
CA LYS A 116 -11.35 18.55 1.15
C LYS A 116 -11.98 19.25 2.38
N GLN A 117 -13.26 19.06 2.65
CA GLN A 117 -13.96 19.65 3.81
C GLN A 117 -14.08 18.67 4.99
N ILE A 118 -13.70 17.39 4.81
CA ILE A 118 -13.94 16.33 5.79
C ILE A 118 -12.72 15.46 6.05
N TYR A 119 -11.65 15.54 5.23
CA TYR A 119 -10.46 14.73 5.44
C TYR A 119 -9.63 15.24 6.63
N ILE A 120 -8.82 14.37 7.18
CA ILE A 120 -7.88 14.66 8.26
C ILE A 120 -6.52 14.97 7.61
N PRO A 121 -5.99 16.21 7.70
CA PRO A 121 -4.76 16.61 7.01
C PRO A 121 -3.49 16.03 7.63
N LYS A 122 -3.59 15.40 8.83
CA LYS A 122 -2.47 14.74 9.48
C LYS A 122 -2.45 13.26 9.11
N VAL A 123 -1.38 12.83 8.46
CA VAL A 123 -1.09 11.43 8.16
C VAL A 123 0.42 11.21 8.34
N ASP A 124 0.78 10.21 9.12
CA ASP A 124 2.16 9.75 9.20
C ASP A 124 2.48 8.95 7.94
N TYR A 125 3.69 9.09 7.43
CA TYR A 125 4.16 8.42 6.21
C TYR A 125 5.64 8.08 6.32
N VAL A 126 6.12 7.21 5.44
CA VAL A 126 7.54 6.89 5.26
C VAL A 126 7.94 7.11 3.80
N ASN A 127 9.22 7.39 3.59
CA ASN A 127 9.79 7.45 2.26
C ASN A 127 10.09 6.03 1.76
N VAL A 128 9.99 5.83 0.46
CA VAL A 128 10.25 4.54 -0.20
C VAL A 128 11.66 3.98 0.09
N ASN A 129 12.62 4.86 0.39
CA ASN A 129 14.01 4.50 0.71
C ASN A 129 14.28 4.33 2.21
N ASP A 130 13.30 4.57 3.09
CA ASP A 130 13.48 4.39 4.53
C ASP A 130 13.73 2.90 4.85
N SER A 131 14.57 2.61 5.85
CA SER A 131 14.84 1.25 6.25
C SER A 131 13.61 0.59 6.91
N GLY A 132 13.42 -0.71 6.70
CA GLY A 132 12.35 -1.46 7.35
C GLY A 132 12.39 -1.36 8.88
N GLU A 133 13.59 -1.28 9.47
CA GLU A 133 13.76 -1.10 10.92
C GLU A 133 13.19 0.26 11.40
N ASP A 134 13.46 1.35 10.67
CA ASP A 134 12.94 2.67 11.01
C ASP A 134 11.42 2.75 10.83
N VAL A 135 10.89 2.11 9.76
CA VAL A 135 9.45 1.95 9.56
C VAL A 135 8.81 1.22 10.74
N ALA A 136 9.39 0.10 11.16
CA ALA A 136 8.90 -0.68 12.30
C ALA A 136 8.93 0.11 13.61
N LYS A 137 10.00 0.88 13.88
CA LYS A 137 10.11 1.77 15.03
C LYS A 137 9.02 2.85 15.03
N LEU A 138 8.77 3.46 13.85
CA LEU A 138 7.76 4.50 13.69
C LEU A 138 6.36 3.96 13.94
N MET A 139 6.03 2.80 13.34
CA MET A 139 4.72 2.16 13.50
C MET A 139 4.46 1.75 14.95
N ARG A 140 5.46 1.17 15.65
CA ARG A 140 5.36 0.84 17.09
C ARG A 140 5.20 2.08 17.95
N LYS A 141 5.96 3.14 17.67
CA LYS A 141 5.92 4.40 18.45
C LYS A 141 4.54 5.06 18.45
N TYR A 142 3.84 5.01 17.32
CA TYR A 142 2.55 5.67 17.14
C TYR A 142 1.35 4.70 17.08
N ASP A 143 1.58 3.43 17.39
CA ASP A 143 0.55 2.36 17.38
C ASP A 143 -0.24 2.33 16.05
N LEU A 144 0.51 2.31 14.94
CA LEU A 144 -0.07 2.34 13.60
C LEU A 144 -0.29 0.92 13.06
N GLU A 145 -1.49 0.62 12.61
CA GLU A 145 -1.79 -0.65 11.92
C GLU A 145 -1.28 -0.66 10.46
N ALA A 146 -1.24 0.51 9.83
CA ALA A 146 -0.74 0.70 8.47
C ALA A 146 -0.12 2.08 8.31
N ILE A 147 0.89 2.18 7.43
CA ILE A 147 1.56 3.44 7.11
C ILE A 147 1.72 3.56 5.59
N PRO A 148 1.40 4.72 4.99
CA PRO A 148 1.58 4.95 3.56
C PRO A 148 3.06 5.19 3.24
N VAL A 149 3.47 4.71 2.07
CA VAL A 149 4.80 4.89 1.50
C VAL A 149 4.72 5.90 0.37
N ILE A 150 5.59 6.90 0.40
CA ILE A 150 5.68 7.95 -0.62
C ILE A 150 7.07 8.03 -1.23
N ASN A 151 7.18 8.64 -2.42
CA ASN A 151 8.46 9.06 -3.00
C ASN A 151 8.81 10.51 -2.57
N ASP A 152 9.93 11.01 -3.09
CA ASP A 152 10.40 12.37 -2.80
C ASP A 152 9.44 13.47 -3.31
N ASP A 153 8.63 13.18 -4.31
CA ASP A 153 7.59 14.06 -4.84
C ASP A 153 6.27 13.96 -4.06
N ARG A 154 6.26 13.26 -2.91
CA ARG A 154 5.09 12.99 -2.06
C ARG A 154 3.98 12.17 -2.73
N GLN A 155 4.26 11.51 -3.85
CA GLN A 155 3.32 10.63 -4.50
C GLN A 155 3.16 9.33 -3.70
N LEU A 156 1.93 8.88 -3.54
CA LEU A 156 1.58 7.66 -2.82
C LEU A 156 1.92 6.43 -3.67
N LEU A 157 2.87 5.60 -3.20
CA LEU A 157 3.36 4.43 -3.91
C LEU A 157 2.73 3.12 -3.41
N GLY A 158 2.51 3.01 -2.11
CA GLY A 158 2.02 1.79 -1.48
C GLY A 158 1.70 1.99 0.00
N ARG A 159 1.52 0.90 0.71
CA ARG A 159 1.32 0.87 2.16
C ARG A 159 2.10 -0.28 2.79
N ILE A 160 2.49 -0.11 4.05
CA ILE A 160 3.05 -1.19 4.88
C ILE A 160 2.07 -1.42 6.04
N THR A 161 1.77 -2.69 6.34
CA THR A 161 0.97 -3.06 7.50
C THR A 161 1.85 -3.66 8.60
N ILE A 162 1.39 -3.61 9.84
CA ILE A 162 2.12 -4.18 10.97
C ILE A 162 2.35 -5.70 10.80
N CYS A 163 1.44 -6.41 10.11
CA CYS A 163 1.58 -7.84 9.82
C CYS A 163 2.78 -8.15 8.93
N LEU A 164 3.09 -7.28 7.94
CA LEU A 164 4.22 -7.41 7.03
C LEU A 164 5.56 -7.31 7.77
N LEU A 165 5.66 -6.40 8.72
CA LEU A 165 6.88 -6.22 9.53
C LEU A 165 7.18 -7.42 10.42
N TYR A 166 6.16 -8.14 10.92
CA TYR A 166 6.37 -9.34 11.72
C TYR A 166 6.82 -10.56 10.88
N THR A 167 6.48 -10.62 9.60
CA THR A 167 6.95 -11.69 8.70
C THR A 167 8.44 -11.55 8.37
N SER A 168 8.95 -10.33 8.18
CA SER A 168 10.37 -10.07 7.94
C SER A 168 11.24 -10.30 9.19
N ASP A 169 10.76 -9.94 10.39
CA ASP A 169 11.46 -10.20 11.66
C ASP A 169 11.54 -11.71 11.99
N ALA A 170 10.57 -12.52 11.57
CA ALA A 170 10.58 -13.96 11.78
C ALA A 170 11.60 -14.69 10.89
N ALA A 171 11.94 -14.16 9.73
CA ALA A 171 12.97 -14.70 8.84
C ALA A 171 14.39 -14.44 9.37
N ASP A 172 14.59 -13.37 10.19
CA ASP A 172 15.91 -12.98 10.73
C ASP A 172 16.24 -13.71 12.06
N ASP A 173 15.24 -14.29 12.76
CA ASP A 173 15.43 -14.98 14.05
C ASP A 173 15.92 -16.44 13.90
N ASP A 174 15.90 -17.01 12.69
CA ASP A 174 16.34 -18.38 12.43
C ASP A 174 17.89 -18.52 12.22
N THR A 175 18.64 -17.41 12.33
CA THR A 175 20.12 -17.38 12.19
C THR A 175 20.86 -17.18 13.51
N ARG A 176 20.19 -17.26 14.66
CA ARG A 176 20.83 -17.26 15.99
C ARG A 176 20.74 -18.64 16.64
N VAL A 177 21.63 -19.53 16.23
CA VAL A 177 22.10 -20.68 17.03
C VAL A 177 23.61 -20.61 17.14
#